data_55e59b3914860058d25e32906074a60c
#
_entry.id   55e59b3914860058d25e32906074a60c
#
_cell.length_a   1.000
_cell.length_b   1.000
_cell.length_c   1.000
_cell.angle_alpha   90.00
_cell.angle_beta   90.00
_cell.angle_gamma   90.00
#
_symmetry.space_group_name_H-M   'P 1'
#
loop_
_entity.id
_entity.type
_entity.pdbx_description
1 polymer ?
#
loop_
_entity_poly.entity_id
_entity_poly.type
_entity_poly.pdbx_seq_one_letter_code
_entity_poly.pdbx_strand_id
1 'polypeptide(L)'
;SFNGKADNIEITASNRVIDLSGMDATSLTVTGRGNTINLGGSVGAVSIEGSAKNTRLSVSGTVDFLLAAGYGSTIGGAGKANSLELRAAGCDVTLACDSKVENIDAGIKNVKINIGVPTKVTAGGSLVSQATFSGVDGTKICKAQWYQDGKPRSDLANDKFELSNGKVSRHTTYFTFTKNMKTSVTTGLKLTYVNPSTGETEEIYAEKTVPIENYSDEWYQQRDVNRVLNLVSSTYRGNYTTSYAVKNDYKAYEKETWVNAKGYSSNSNYLVWINRAYQHVNVFTGSKGSWKLTKSFVVGTGAPGTETPVGVTKVTYKLKAGWTTSTYTVRPVVGFYPDTGYAFHSRLCTPKTDKEYDFSSGYPVSHGCVRMQKSDINWIYDNVPIGSTVVIF
;
A
#
# COMPACT_ATOMS: atom_id res chain seq x y z
N SER A 1 -15.16 -12.84 55.11
CA SER A 1 -16.00 -14.01 54.83
C SER A 1 -17.43 -13.56 54.59
N PHE A 2 -18.09 -14.22 53.67
CA PHE A 2 -19.50 -14.03 53.36
C PHE A 2 -20.26 -15.26 53.80
N ASN A 3 -21.38 -15.07 54.47
CA ASN A 3 -22.23 -16.16 54.98
C ASN A 3 -23.68 -15.93 54.56
N GLY A 4 -24.39 -16.98 54.14
CA GLY A 4 -25.79 -16.90 53.76
C GLY A 4 -26.11 -17.61 52.44
N LYS A 5 -27.19 -17.15 51.78
CA LYS A 5 -27.61 -17.69 50.48
C LYS A 5 -27.60 -16.62 49.41
N ALA A 6 -27.19 -16.98 48.23
CA ALA A 6 -27.22 -16.12 47.06
C ALA A 6 -27.71 -16.90 45.82
N ASP A 7 -28.41 -16.23 44.90
CA ASP A 7 -28.73 -16.89 43.61
C ASP A 7 -27.50 -16.97 42.74
N ASN A 8 -26.84 -15.84 42.52
CA ASN A 8 -25.66 -15.78 41.65
C ASN A 8 -24.54 -14.98 42.32
N ILE A 9 -23.34 -15.49 42.27
CA ILE A 9 -22.12 -14.81 42.74
C ILE A 9 -21.21 -14.63 41.51
N GLU A 10 -20.77 -13.40 41.26
CA GLU A 10 -19.80 -13.13 40.22
C GLU A 10 -18.54 -12.49 40.81
N ILE A 11 -17.37 -13.05 40.46
CA ILE A 11 -16.05 -12.57 40.86
C ILE A 11 -15.31 -12.01 39.61
N THR A 12 -15.38 -10.71 39.44
CA THR A 12 -14.70 -9.99 38.38
C THR A 12 -13.33 -9.42 38.77
N ALA A 13 -13.15 -9.22 40.11
CA ALA A 13 -11.88 -8.74 40.66
C ALA A 13 -10.74 -9.75 40.45
N SER A 14 -9.51 -9.29 40.32
CA SER A 14 -8.32 -10.13 40.15
C SER A 14 -7.38 -10.07 41.34
N ASN A 15 -6.62 -11.15 41.58
CA ASN A 15 -5.59 -11.26 42.60
C ASN A 15 -6.15 -11.02 44.01
N ARG A 16 -7.32 -11.61 44.33
CA ARG A 16 -8.00 -11.49 45.61
C ARG A 16 -8.05 -12.83 46.34
N VAL A 17 -8.08 -12.75 47.65
CA VAL A 17 -8.46 -13.86 48.52
C VAL A 17 -9.92 -13.65 48.92
N ILE A 18 -10.78 -14.60 48.57
CA ILE A 18 -12.23 -14.51 48.72
C ILE A 18 -12.68 -15.71 49.52
N ASP A 19 -13.31 -15.46 50.65
CA ASP A 19 -13.82 -16.49 51.54
C ASP A 19 -15.34 -16.58 51.45
N LEU A 20 -15.79 -17.66 50.83
CA LEU A 20 -17.19 -18.05 50.64
C LEU A 20 -17.51 -19.35 51.43
N SER A 21 -16.76 -19.62 52.48
CA SER A 21 -16.90 -20.88 53.26
C SER A 21 -18.25 -21.07 53.92
N GLY A 22 -19.00 -19.99 54.14
CA GLY A 22 -20.36 -20.03 54.72
C GLY A 22 -21.49 -19.71 53.72
N MET A 23 -21.22 -19.78 52.40
CA MET A 23 -22.19 -19.40 51.37
C MET A 23 -22.76 -20.62 50.63
N ASP A 24 -24.09 -20.65 50.53
CA ASP A 24 -24.81 -21.45 49.53
C ASP A 24 -25.16 -20.58 48.34
N ALA A 25 -25.06 -21.10 47.11
CA ALA A 25 -25.42 -20.35 45.91
C ALA A 25 -25.96 -21.26 44.78
N THR A 26 -26.81 -20.70 43.94
CA THR A 26 -27.20 -21.41 42.71
C THR A 26 -26.04 -21.43 41.73
N SER A 27 -25.29 -20.32 41.59
CA SER A 27 -24.09 -20.29 40.73
C SER A 27 -22.99 -19.38 41.29
N LEU A 28 -21.74 -19.72 40.93
CA LEU A 28 -20.53 -18.93 41.12
C LEU A 28 -19.80 -18.83 39.81
N THR A 29 -19.64 -17.62 39.26
CA THR A 29 -18.86 -17.34 38.05
C THR A 29 -17.63 -16.53 38.39
N VAL A 30 -16.47 -17.01 37.98
CA VAL A 30 -15.18 -16.33 38.16
C VAL A 30 -14.63 -15.90 36.82
N THR A 31 -14.44 -14.61 36.63
CA THR A 31 -13.86 -14.00 35.42
C THR A 31 -12.52 -13.30 35.70
N GLY A 32 -12.29 -12.90 36.97
CA GLY A 32 -11.04 -12.30 37.45
C GLY A 32 -9.91 -13.32 37.61
N ARG A 33 -8.69 -12.98 37.23
CA ARG A 33 -7.51 -13.86 37.29
C ARG A 33 -6.83 -13.87 38.68
N GLY A 34 -6.09 -14.94 38.97
CA GLY A 34 -5.18 -15.01 40.11
C GLY A 34 -5.88 -14.98 41.47
N ASN A 35 -7.16 -15.33 41.52
CA ASN A 35 -7.93 -15.34 42.78
C ASN A 35 -7.66 -16.63 43.56
N THR A 36 -7.73 -16.51 44.92
CA THR A 36 -7.80 -17.65 45.83
C THR A 36 -9.18 -17.63 46.46
N ILE A 37 -9.96 -18.68 46.22
CA ILE A 37 -11.38 -18.76 46.62
C ILE A 37 -11.57 -19.98 47.54
N ASN A 38 -12.13 -19.77 48.74
CA ASN A 38 -12.55 -20.82 49.66
C ASN A 38 -14.07 -20.96 49.56
N LEU A 39 -14.55 -22.11 49.18
CA LEU A 39 -15.95 -22.42 48.99
C LEU A 39 -16.37 -23.53 49.94
N GLY A 40 -17.30 -23.27 50.90
CA GLY A 40 -17.66 -24.24 51.93
C GLY A 40 -19.11 -24.69 51.95
N GLY A 41 -20.01 -23.95 51.33
CA GLY A 41 -21.42 -24.30 51.24
C GLY A 41 -21.77 -25.22 50.06
N SER A 42 -23.05 -25.28 49.76
CA SER A 42 -23.57 -26.01 48.59
C SER A 42 -23.76 -25.05 47.41
N VAL A 43 -23.13 -25.33 46.28
CA VAL A 43 -23.23 -24.51 45.09
C VAL A 43 -23.65 -25.35 43.89
N GLY A 44 -24.73 -24.94 43.20
CA GLY A 44 -25.23 -25.66 42.03
C GLY A 44 -24.25 -25.70 40.89
N ALA A 45 -23.76 -24.54 40.47
CA ALA A 45 -22.76 -24.47 39.38
C ALA A 45 -21.60 -23.54 39.73
N VAL A 46 -20.37 -23.98 39.48
CA VAL A 46 -19.17 -23.14 39.57
C VAL A 46 -18.52 -23.07 38.19
N SER A 47 -18.30 -21.87 37.70
CA SER A 47 -17.62 -21.66 36.44
C SER A 47 -16.35 -20.81 36.63
N ILE A 48 -15.19 -21.40 36.38
CA ILE A 48 -13.91 -20.69 36.25
C ILE A 48 -13.70 -20.41 34.77
N GLU A 49 -14.06 -19.21 34.33
CA GLU A 49 -14.03 -18.82 32.94
C GLU A 49 -12.61 -18.73 32.37
N GLY A 50 -12.46 -18.76 31.02
CA GLY A 50 -11.18 -18.71 30.35
C GLY A 50 -10.31 -17.49 30.68
N SER A 51 -10.93 -16.39 31.11
CA SER A 51 -10.22 -15.18 31.57
C SER A 51 -9.68 -15.32 33.02
N ALA A 52 -10.24 -16.22 33.81
CA ALA A 52 -9.91 -16.44 35.24
C ALA A 52 -8.68 -17.34 35.43
N LYS A 53 -7.57 -17.01 34.78
CA LYS A 53 -6.30 -17.79 34.81
C LYS A 53 -5.73 -17.83 36.23
N ASN A 54 -5.01 -18.93 36.54
CA ASN A 54 -4.29 -19.10 37.79
C ASN A 54 -5.19 -18.94 39.04
N THR A 55 -6.47 -19.35 38.94
CA THR A 55 -7.38 -19.34 40.03
C THR A 55 -7.14 -20.53 40.95
N ARG A 56 -7.08 -20.31 42.26
CA ARG A 56 -7.04 -21.38 43.26
C ARG A 56 -8.41 -21.50 43.89
N LEU A 57 -9.08 -22.62 43.66
CA LEU A 57 -10.38 -22.93 44.28
C LEU A 57 -10.20 -24.06 45.27
N SER A 58 -10.50 -23.79 46.53
CA SER A 58 -10.58 -24.77 47.61
C SER A 58 -12.03 -25.01 47.96
N VAL A 59 -12.53 -26.20 47.73
CA VAL A 59 -13.91 -26.62 48.04
C VAL A 59 -13.89 -27.46 49.27
N SER A 60 -14.64 -27.06 50.29
CA SER A 60 -14.90 -27.87 51.50
C SER A 60 -16.37 -28.33 51.59
N GLY A 61 -17.25 -27.79 50.76
CA GLY A 61 -18.66 -28.16 50.64
C GLY A 61 -18.92 -29.04 49.40
N THR A 62 -20.08 -28.83 48.76
CA THR A 62 -20.50 -29.57 47.56
C THR A 62 -20.74 -28.68 46.39
N VAL A 63 -20.38 -29.12 45.19
CA VAL A 63 -20.65 -28.45 43.93
C VAL A 63 -21.33 -29.46 42.96
N ASP A 64 -22.51 -29.09 42.43
CA ASP A 64 -23.17 -30.02 41.48
C ASP A 64 -22.46 -30.08 40.15
N PHE A 65 -22.10 -28.92 39.56
CA PHE A 65 -21.36 -28.84 38.33
C PHE A 65 -20.19 -27.85 38.44
N LEU A 66 -18.99 -28.26 38.08
CA LEU A 66 -17.79 -27.41 38.05
C LEU A 66 -17.20 -27.37 36.68
N LEU A 67 -17.11 -26.17 36.10
CA LEU A 67 -16.40 -25.90 34.85
C LEU A 67 -15.04 -25.25 35.14
N ALA A 68 -13.97 -25.84 34.67
CA ALA A 68 -12.61 -25.31 34.75
C ALA A 68 -12.08 -24.96 33.36
N ALA A 69 -12.30 -23.71 32.95
CA ALA A 69 -11.82 -23.17 31.64
C ALA A 69 -10.65 -22.17 31.83
N GLY A 70 -10.31 -21.77 33.08
CA GLY A 70 -9.17 -20.87 33.35
C GLY A 70 -7.84 -21.62 33.42
N TYR A 71 -6.95 -21.40 32.50
CA TYR A 71 -5.61 -22.01 32.43
C TYR A 71 -4.82 -21.84 33.75
N GLY A 72 -4.07 -22.87 34.14
CA GLY A 72 -3.20 -22.86 35.31
C GLY A 72 -3.97 -22.82 36.68
N SER A 73 -5.26 -23.13 36.68
CA SER A 73 -6.06 -23.15 37.90
C SER A 73 -5.79 -24.41 38.72
N THR A 74 -5.78 -24.23 40.05
CA THR A 74 -5.66 -25.33 41.01
C THR A 74 -7.00 -25.51 41.68
N ILE A 75 -7.59 -26.68 41.62
CA ILE A 75 -8.89 -27.00 42.20
C ILE A 75 -8.75 -28.20 43.15
N GLY A 76 -9.03 -27.97 44.41
CA GLY A 76 -8.86 -28.99 45.43
C GLY A 76 -9.74 -28.73 46.66
N GLY A 77 -9.43 -29.43 47.74
CA GLY A 77 -10.15 -29.29 49.03
C GLY A 77 -10.72 -30.62 49.51
N ALA A 78 -11.35 -30.59 50.71
CA ALA A 78 -11.95 -31.76 51.33
C ALA A 78 -13.40 -32.03 50.89
N GLY A 79 -13.96 -31.11 50.09
CA GLY A 79 -15.31 -31.23 49.55
C GLY A 79 -15.39 -32.10 48.29
N LYS A 80 -16.48 -31.96 47.55
CA LYS A 80 -16.78 -32.81 46.40
C LYS A 80 -17.48 -32.04 45.28
N ALA A 81 -17.21 -32.40 44.05
CA ALA A 81 -18.02 -32.03 42.89
C ALA A 81 -18.77 -33.26 42.34
N ASN A 82 -20.06 -33.13 42.02
CA ASN A 82 -20.80 -34.22 41.38
C ASN A 82 -20.33 -34.40 39.93
N SER A 83 -20.12 -33.27 39.19
CA SER A 83 -19.61 -33.29 37.84
C SER A 83 -18.53 -32.23 37.63
N LEU A 84 -17.47 -32.58 36.94
CA LEU A 84 -16.38 -31.68 36.60
C LEU A 84 -16.11 -31.73 35.10
N GLU A 85 -16.07 -30.57 34.48
CA GLU A 85 -15.64 -30.41 33.10
C GLU A 85 -14.35 -29.57 33.06
N LEU A 86 -13.26 -30.16 32.50
CA LEU A 86 -12.00 -29.47 32.23
C LEU A 86 -11.97 -29.00 30.78
N ARG A 87 -11.86 -27.70 30.56
CA ARG A 87 -11.70 -27.09 29.22
C ARG A 87 -10.36 -26.45 29.01
N ALA A 88 -9.59 -26.19 30.04
CA ALA A 88 -8.26 -25.61 29.93
C ALA A 88 -7.15 -26.59 30.30
N ALA A 89 -6.07 -26.60 29.53
CA ALA A 89 -4.85 -27.31 29.89
C ALA A 89 -4.19 -26.68 31.13
N GLY A 90 -3.32 -27.44 31.80
CA GLY A 90 -2.55 -26.96 32.95
C GLY A 90 -3.36 -26.75 34.24
N CYS A 91 -4.61 -27.19 34.28
CA CYS A 91 -5.37 -27.25 35.52
C CYS A 91 -4.93 -28.45 36.39
N ASP A 92 -4.59 -28.18 37.67
CA ASP A 92 -4.33 -29.21 38.66
C ASP A 92 -5.60 -29.45 39.50
N VAL A 93 -6.17 -30.64 39.39
CA VAL A 93 -7.43 -30.99 40.06
C VAL A 93 -7.24 -32.17 40.95
N THR A 94 -7.32 -31.91 42.28
CA THR A 94 -7.28 -32.90 43.35
C THR A 94 -8.64 -33.04 44.05
N LEU A 95 -9.64 -32.26 43.66
CA LEU A 95 -10.99 -32.33 44.19
C LEU A 95 -11.65 -33.67 43.85
N ALA A 96 -12.28 -34.32 44.83
CA ALA A 96 -13.09 -35.53 44.60
C ALA A 96 -14.26 -35.18 43.65
N CYS A 97 -14.51 -36.00 42.63
CA CYS A 97 -15.66 -35.85 41.76
C CYS A 97 -16.24 -37.20 41.31
N ASP A 98 -17.59 -37.27 41.13
CA ASP A 98 -18.28 -38.46 40.71
C ASP A 98 -18.11 -38.71 39.18
N SER A 99 -18.09 -37.64 38.42
CA SER A 99 -17.82 -37.68 36.99
C SER A 99 -16.83 -36.57 36.58
N LYS A 100 -15.87 -36.95 35.73
CA LYS A 100 -14.89 -36.02 35.17
C LYS A 100 -14.90 -36.16 33.67
N VAL A 101 -15.12 -35.03 33.01
CA VAL A 101 -15.03 -34.93 31.54
C VAL A 101 -13.87 -33.99 31.19
N GLU A 102 -12.95 -34.49 30.39
CA GLU A 102 -11.85 -33.67 29.88
C GLU A 102 -12.14 -33.25 28.41
N ASN A 103 -12.80 -32.13 28.26
CA ASN A 103 -12.94 -31.43 26.96
C ASN A 103 -11.90 -30.33 26.88
N ILE A 104 -10.65 -30.68 27.13
CA ILE A 104 -9.54 -29.72 27.02
C ILE A 104 -9.57 -29.23 25.59
N ASP A 105 -10.04 -28.00 25.46
CA ASP A 105 -9.96 -27.29 24.20
C ASP A 105 -8.48 -27.30 23.80
N ALA A 106 -8.18 -28.12 22.80
CA ALA A 106 -6.80 -28.39 22.39
C ALA A 106 -6.08 -27.09 21.95
N GLY A 107 -6.78 -25.98 22.08
CA GLY A 107 -6.30 -24.66 21.75
C GLY A 107 -5.93 -24.54 20.26
N ILE A 108 -5.22 -23.52 19.93
CA ILE A 108 -4.65 -23.37 18.59
C ILE A 108 -3.52 -24.40 18.45
N LYS A 109 -3.89 -25.70 18.32
CA LYS A 109 -2.94 -26.72 17.89
C LYS A 109 -2.84 -26.66 16.37
N ASN A 110 -1.62 -26.65 15.85
CA ASN A 110 -1.36 -26.69 14.43
C ASN A 110 -1.77 -25.44 13.62
N VAL A 111 -1.58 -24.25 14.17
CA VAL A 111 -1.63 -23.04 13.34
C VAL A 111 -0.68 -23.23 12.17
N LYS A 112 -1.20 -23.11 10.97
CA LYS A 112 -0.41 -23.19 9.75
C LYS A 112 -0.57 -21.88 8.98
N ILE A 113 0.57 -21.37 8.51
CA ILE A 113 0.61 -20.27 7.53
C ILE A 113 0.87 -20.91 6.17
N ASN A 114 -0.04 -20.69 5.24
CA ASN A 114 0.19 -21.06 3.85
C ASN A 114 0.45 -19.80 3.03
N ILE A 115 1.66 -19.65 2.50
CA ILE A 115 2.06 -18.52 1.66
C ILE A 115 1.85 -18.90 0.20
N GLY A 116 0.88 -18.22 -0.43
CA GLY A 116 0.64 -18.24 -1.86
C GLY A 116 1.49 -17.18 -2.55
N VAL A 117 2.27 -17.60 -3.53
CA VAL A 117 3.11 -16.76 -4.37
C VAL A 117 3.05 -17.25 -5.81
N PRO A 118 3.35 -16.42 -6.82
CA PRO A 118 3.51 -16.89 -8.18
C PRO A 118 4.67 -17.90 -8.29
N THR A 119 4.62 -18.76 -9.29
CA THR A 119 5.67 -19.78 -9.54
C THR A 119 7.02 -19.15 -9.86
N LYS A 120 7.01 -17.97 -10.44
CA LYS A 120 8.19 -17.17 -10.77
C LYS A 120 7.82 -15.67 -10.81
N VAL A 121 8.79 -14.82 -10.65
CA VAL A 121 8.67 -13.39 -10.93
C VAL A 121 9.69 -12.98 -11.97
N THR A 122 9.30 -12.05 -12.80
CA THR A 122 10.23 -11.49 -13.78
C THR A 122 10.97 -10.32 -13.14
N ALA A 123 12.24 -10.22 -13.39
CA ALA A 123 13.02 -9.06 -13.01
C ALA A 123 12.32 -7.77 -13.50
N GLY A 124 12.24 -6.73 -12.67
CA GLY A 124 11.47 -5.51 -12.92
C GLY A 124 9.95 -5.64 -12.69
N GLY A 125 9.47 -6.79 -12.22
CA GLY A 125 8.08 -7.04 -11.87
C GLY A 125 7.76 -6.76 -10.41
N SER A 126 6.66 -7.33 -9.95
CA SER A 126 6.24 -7.32 -8.55
C SER A 126 5.97 -8.73 -8.05
N LEU A 127 6.25 -8.97 -6.78
CA LEU A 127 5.84 -10.18 -6.07
C LEU A 127 4.59 -9.88 -5.25
N VAL A 128 3.51 -10.57 -5.56
CA VAL A 128 2.31 -10.59 -4.70
C VAL A 128 2.42 -11.80 -3.80
N SER A 129 2.48 -11.56 -2.49
CA SER A 129 2.47 -12.60 -1.46
C SER A 129 1.14 -12.57 -0.72
N GLN A 130 0.53 -13.71 -0.56
CA GLN A 130 -0.72 -13.87 0.15
C GLN A 130 -0.59 -14.98 1.18
N ALA A 131 -0.87 -14.68 2.44
CA ALA A 131 -0.89 -15.68 3.49
C ALA A 131 -2.33 -16.04 3.86
N THR A 132 -2.59 -17.32 3.99
CA THR A 132 -3.83 -17.86 4.56
C THR A 132 -3.50 -18.66 5.81
N PHE A 133 -4.43 -18.70 6.74
CA PHE A 133 -4.24 -19.32 8.03
C PHE A 133 -5.22 -20.50 8.19
N SER A 134 -4.74 -21.58 8.78
CA SER A 134 -5.56 -22.77 9.13
C SER A 134 -5.13 -23.34 10.46
N GLY A 135 -5.95 -24.23 11.04
CA GLY A 135 -5.72 -24.80 12.36
C GLY A 135 -5.93 -23.80 13.49
N VAL A 136 -6.67 -22.74 13.23
CA VAL A 136 -7.02 -21.70 14.19
C VAL A 136 -8.48 -21.89 14.57
N ASP A 137 -8.73 -22.12 15.85
CA ASP A 137 -10.08 -22.16 16.39
C ASP A 137 -10.34 -20.92 17.25
N GLY A 138 -11.41 -20.22 16.93
CA GLY A 138 -11.80 -19.00 17.61
C GLY A 138 -11.07 -17.72 17.17
N THR A 139 -11.49 -16.61 17.76
CA THR A 139 -10.98 -15.27 17.49
C THR A 139 -9.90 -14.90 18.51
N LYS A 140 -8.66 -14.70 18.05
CA LYS A 140 -7.55 -14.24 18.88
C LYS A 140 -6.83 -13.07 18.22
N ILE A 141 -6.48 -12.08 19.02
CA ILE A 141 -5.67 -10.96 18.55
C ILE A 141 -4.25 -11.46 18.32
N CYS A 142 -3.77 -11.32 17.11
CA CYS A 142 -2.39 -11.65 16.73
C CYS A 142 -1.72 -10.46 16.03
N LYS A 143 -0.40 -10.56 15.90
CA LYS A 143 0.40 -9.65 15.09
C LYS A 143 1.00 -10.43 13.94
N ALA A 144 1.00 -9.86 12.75
CA ALA A 144 1.65 -10.41 11.56
C ALA A 144 2.74 -9.45 11.06
N GLN A 145 3.95 -9.96 10.88
CA GLN A 145 5.08 -9.22 10.32
C GLN A 145 5.58 -9.93 9.07
N TRP A 146 5.55 -9.20 7.95
CA TRP A 146 6.15 -9.68 6.71
C TRP A 146 7.67 -9.52 6.69
N TYR A 147 8.31 -10.47 6.03
CA TYR A 147 9.76 -10.53 5.82
C TYR A 147 10.08 -10.65 4.34
N GLN A 148 11.22 -10.12 3.96
CA GLN A 148 11.79 -10.31 2.64
C GLN A 148 13.27 -10.66 2.77
N ASP A 149 13.69 -11.79 2.20
CA ASP A 149 15.06 -12.28 2.28
C ASP A 149 15.59 -12.30 3.73
N GLY A 150 14.75 -12.78 4.66
CA GLY A 150 15.05 -12.89 6.08
C GLY A 150 15.02 -11.58 6.88
N LYS A 151 14.72 -10.43 6.25
CA LYS A 151 14.64 -9.14 6.93
C LYS A 151 13.19 -8.69 7.09
N PRO A 152 12.79 -8.13 8.25
CA PRO A 152 11.46 -7.60 8.44
C PRO A 152 11.23 -6.41 7.48
N ARG A 153 10.02 -6.36 6.93
CA ARG A 153 9.55 -5.25 6.10
C ARG A 153 9.03 -4.14 7.02
N SER A 154 9.90 -3.16 7.30
CA SER A 154 9.59 -2.03 8.18
C SER A 154 8.58 -1.04 7.57
N ASP A 155 8.42 -1.07 6.24
CA ASP A 155 7.43 -0.30 5.49
C ASP A 155 6.01 -0.89 5.57
N LEU A 156 5.89 -2.11 6.09
CA LEU A 156 4.63 -2.77 6.37
C LEU A 156 4.40 -2.74 7.88
N ALA A 157 3.33 -2.07 8.29
CA ALA A 157 2.92 -2.09 9.69
C ALA A 157 2.65 -3.53 10.14
N ASN A 158 2.97 -3.81 11.42
CA ASN A 158 2.51 -5.02 12.06
C ASN A 158 0.98 -4.99 12.13
N ASP A 159 0.32 -5.80 11.34
CA ASP A 159 -1.12 -5.90 11.38
C ASP A 159 -1.55 -6.65 12.64
N LYS A 160 -2.39 -5.98 13.45
CA LYS A 160 -3.10 -6.63 14.55
C LYS A 160 -4.47 -7.05 14.05
N PHE A 161 -4.81 -8.33 14.20
CA PHE A 161 -6.10 -8.83 13.75
C PHE A 161 -6.54 -10.03 14.58
N GLU A 162 -7.82 -10.32 14.53
CA GLU A 162 -8.34 -11.57 15.05
C GLU A 162 -7.99 -12.72 14.12
N LEU A 163 -7.41 -13.77 14.69
CA LEU A 163 -6.97 -14.93 13.92
C LEU A 163 -8.18 -15.84 13.67
N SER A 164 -8.44 -16.14 12.43
CA SER A 164 -9.53 -17.05 12.02
C SER A 164 -9.13 -17.90 10.82
N ASN A 165 -9.73 -19.09 10.72
CA ASN A 165 -9.54 -19.96 9.58
C ASN A 165 -9.95 -19.26 8.28
N GLY A 166 -9.12 -19.39 7.24
CA GLY A 166 -9.35 -18.77 5.94
C GLY A 166 -9.09 -17.26 5.87
N LYS A 167 -8.71 -16.60 6.97
CA LYS A 167 -8.31 -15.19 6.93
C LYS A 167 -7.10 -15.01 6.02
N VAL A 168 -7.10 -13.91 5.28
CA VAL A 168 -6.07 -13.60 4.27
C VAL A 168 -5.34 -12.33 4.68
N SER A 169 -4.00 -12.41 4.72
CA SER A 169 -3.12 -11.24 4.74
C SER A 169 -2.41 -11.15 3.38
N ARG A 170 -2.47 -10.01 2.73
CA ARG A 170 -1.90 -9.81 1.40
C ARG A 170 -0.92 -8.64 1.38
N HIS A 171 0.19 -8.84 0.68
CA HIS A 171 1.21 -7.83 0.50
C HIS A 171 1.77 -7.89 -0.92
N THR A 172 2.09 -6.72 -1.48
CA THR A 172 2.74 -6.60 -2.78
C THR A 172 4.09 -5.94 -2.62
N THR A 173 5.14 -6.62 -3.04
CA THR A 173 6.49 -6.07 -3.09
C THR A 173 6.82 -5.67 -4.52
N TYR A 174 7.14 -4.41 -4.72
CA TYR A 174 7.66 -3.92 -5.99
C TYR A 174 9.17 -4.02 -5.99
N PHE A 175 9.71 -4.63 -7.04
CA PHE A 175 11.15 -4.76 -7.19
C PHE A 175 11.64 -3.84 -8.29
N THR A 176 12.59 -2.97 -7.95
CA THR A 176 13.44 -2.35 -8.97
C THR A 176 14.58 -3.32 -9.25
N PHE A 177 14.55 -3.93 -10.40
CA PHE A 177 15.58 -4.89 -10.79
C PHE A 177 16.62 -4.22 -11.66
N THR A 178 17.87 -4.39 -11.29
CA THR A 178 19.03 -4.05 -12.09
C THR A 178 19.69 -5.34 -12.59
N LYS A 179 20.48 -5.21 -13.62
CA LYS A 179 21.16 -6.24 -14.41
C LYS A 179 21.90 -7.36 -13.66
N ASN A 180 22.21 -7.18 -12.37
CA ASN A 180 23.03 -8.09 -11.55
C ASN A 180 22.28 -8.65 -10.35
N MET A 181 21.04 -9.03 -10.52
CA MET A 181 20.19 -9.36 -9.40
C MET A 181 20.27 -10.81 -8.96
N LYS A 182 19.81 -10.99 -7.71
CA LYS A 182 19.53 -12.29 -7.12
C LYS A 182 18.71 -13.16 -8.07
N THR A 183 18.96 -14.44 -8.05
CA THR A 183 18.22 -15.43 -8.84
C THR A 183 16.90 -15.83 -8.19
N SER A 184 16.65 -15.40 -6.96
CA SER A 184 15.43 -15.67 -6.22
C SER A 184 15.13 -14.60 -5.17
N VAL A 185 13.92 -14.57 -4.70
CA VAL A 185 13.45 -13.76 -3.57
C VAL A 185 12.67 -14.63 -2.61
N THR A 186 12.93 -14.48 -1.31
CA THR A 186 12.19 -15.19 -0.27
C THR A 186 11.23 -14.23 0.41
N THR A 187 9.95 -14.58 0.46
CA THR A 187 8.93 -13.87 1.24
C THR A 187 8.53 -14.73 2.42
N GLY A 188 8.41 -14.13 3.59
CA GLY A 188 8.04 -14.83 4.82
C GLY A 188 7.03 -14.03 5.64
N LEU A 189 6.30 -14.73 6.47
CA LEU A 189 5.39 -14.13 7.45
C LEU A 189 5.64 -14.75 8.81
N LYS A 190 5.86 -13.91 9.81
CA LYS A 190 5.85 -14.27 11.23
C LYS A 190 4.52 -13.86 11.83
N LEU A 191 3.87 -14.81 12.47
CA LEU A 191 2.66 -14.61 13.24
C LEU A 191 2.99 -14.76 14.73
N THR A 192 2.61 -13.77 15.53
CA THR A 192 2.70 -13.80 16.99
C THR A 192 1.28 -13.78 17.53
N TYR A 193 0.90 -14.78 18.29
CA TYR A 193 -0.47 -14.94 18.82
C TYR A 193 -0.46 -15.43 20.26
N VAL A 194 -1.58 -15.27 20.96
CA VAL A 194 -1.78 -15.83 22.31
C VAL A 194 -2.50 -17.17 22.14
N ASN A 195 -1.85 -18.24 22.56
CA ASN A 195 -2.47 -19.55 22.60
C ASN A 195 -3.60 -19.54 23.64
N PRO A 196 -4.85 -19.82 23.25
CA PRO A 196 -5.98 -19.74 24.18
C PRO A 196 -5.95 -20.82 25.24
N SER A 197 -5.29 -21.97 24.99
CA SER A 197 -5.19 -23.08 25.94
C SER A 197 -4.13 -22.85 27.02
N THR A 198 -3.01 -22.23 26.65
CA THR A 198 -1.89 -21.97 27.57
C THR A 198 -1.88 -20.54 28.07
N GLY A 199 -2.50 -19.62 27.33
CA GLY A 199 -2.42 -18.19 27.57
C GLY A 199 -1.05 -17.56 27.29
N GLU A 200 -0.13 -18.35 26.76
CA GLU A 200 1.22 -17.91 26.41
C GLU A 200 1.28 -17.32 25.00
N THR A 201 2.25 -16.46 24.79
CA THR A 201 2.52 -15.90 23.46
C THR A 201 3.38 -16.89 22.69
N GLU A 202 2.89 -17.30 21.53
CA GLU A 202 3.57 -18.20 20.61
C GLU A 202 3.89 -17.47 19.29
N GLU A 203 4.93 -17.95 18.61
CA GLU A 203 5.33 -17.46 17.30
C GLU A 203 5.43 -18.62 16.31
N ILE A 204 4.93 -18.39 15.11
CA ILE A 204 5.20 -19.27 13.99
C ILE A 204 5.70 -18.45 12.80
N TYR A 205 6.52 -19.07 11.98
CA TYR A 205 7.09 -18.47 10.79
C TYR A 205 6.92 -19.44 9.60
N ALA A 206 6.53 -18.88 8.47
CA ALA A 206 6.54 -19.58 7.22
C ALA A 206 7.15 -18.71 6.13
N GLU A 207 7.81 -19.33 5.17
CA GLU A 207 8.39 -18.61 4.04
C GLU A 207 8.25 -19.40 2.74
N LYS A 208 8.39 -18.67 1.65
CA LYS A 208 8.38 -19.23 0.30
C LYS A 208 9.42 -18.49 -0.53
N THR A 209 10.24 -19.25 -1.23
CA THR A 209 11.22 -18.73 -2.17
C THR A 209 10.67 -18.80 -3.59
N VAL A 210 10.77 -17.70 -4.31
CA VAL A 210 10.29 -17.55 -5.69
C VAL A 210 11.48 -17.28 -6.59
N PRO A 211 11.68 -18.06 -7.65
CA PRO A 211 12.74 -17.79 -8.63
C PRO A 211 12.48 -16.49 -9.37
N ILE A 212 13.56 -15.76 -9.65
CA ILE A 212 13.56 -14.57 -10.48
C ILE A 212 14.04 -14.95 -11.87
N GLU A 213 13.18 -14.78 -12.85
CA GLU A 213 13.53 -14.99 -14.23
C GLU A 213 14.20 -13.72 -14.79
N ASN A 214 15.48 -13.87 -15.13
CA ASN A 214 16.23 -12.80 -15.76
C ASN A 214 16.10 -12.91 -17.28
N TYR A 215 15.72 -11.82 -17.92
CA TYR A 215 15.71 -11.71 -19.36
C TYR A 215 17.00 -11.09 -19.86
N SER A 216 17.20 -11.11 -21.19
CA SER A 216 18.32 -10.41 -21.82
C SER A 216 18.19 -8.88 -21.64
N ASP A 217 19.30 -8.18 -21.82
CA ASP A 217 19.31 -6.72 -21.75
C ASP A 217 18.38 -6.08 -22.78
N GLU A 218 18.36 -6.65 -23.97
CA GLU A 218 17.51 -6.20 -25.07
C GLU A 218 16.02 -6.34 -24.68
N TRP A 219 15.66 -7.42 -23.98
CA TRP A 219 14.29 -7.60 -23.49
C TRP A 219 13.90 -6.52 -22.49
N TYR A 220 14.79 -6.19 -21.53
CA TYR A 220 14.53 -5.12 -20.55
C TYR A 220 14.40 -3.78 -21.22
N GLN A 221 15.30 -3.46 -22.19
CA GLN A 221 15.22 -2.23 -22.95
C GLN A 221 13.90 -2.14 -23.72
N GLN A 222 13.51 -3.20 -24.42
CA GLN A 222 12.26 -3.22 -25.17
C GLN A 222 11.03 -3.10 -24.26
N ARG A 223 11.05 -3.75 -23.11
CA ARG A 223 9.98 -3.63 -22.10
C ARG A 223 9.85 -2.20 -21.57
N ASP A 224 10.97 -1.54 -21.27
CA ASP A 224 10.94 -0.15 -20.81
C ASP A 224 10.47 0.79 -21.92
N VAL A 225 10.92 0.57 -23.16
CA VAL A 225 10.41 1.28 -24.34
C VAL A 225 8.89 1.13 -24.43
N ASN A 226 8.36 -0.09 -24.37
CA ASN A 226 6.92 -0.35 -24.44
C ASN A 226 6.15 0.31 -23.29
N ARG A 227 6.71 0.28 -22.08
CA ARG A 227 6.14 0.98 -20.91
C ARG A 227 6.03 2.47 -21.16
N VAL A 228 7.10 3.09 -21.69
CA VAL A 228 7.13 4.53 -21.97
C VAL A 228 6.16 4.88 -23.11
N LEU A 229 6.13 4.08 -24.18
CA LEU A 229 5.17 4.28 -25.27
C LEU A 229 3.72 4.24 -24.75
N ASN A 230 3.40 3.26 -23.92
CA ASN A 230 2.07 3.15 -23.30
C ASN A 230 1.79 4.32 -22.34
N LEU A 231 2.76 4.71 -21.52
CA LEU A 231 2.63 5.86 -20.60
C LEU A 231 2.24 7.13 -21.39
N VAL A 232 2.99 7.46 -22.44
CA VAL A 232 2.73 8.68 -23.23
C VAL A 232 1.41 8.56 -23.99
N SER A 233 1.08 7.40 -24.56
CA SER A 233 -0.16 7.20 -25.33
C SER A 233 -1.41 7.22 -24.44
N SER A 234 -1.33 6.71 -23.23
CA SER A 234 -2.46 6.64 -22.29
C SER A 234 -2.66 7.92 -21.47
N THR A 235 -1.72 8.86 -21.53
CA THR A 235 -1.87 10.14 -20.82
C THR A 235 -3.03 10.92 -21.40
N TYR A 236 -3.95 11.34 -20.50
CA TYR A 236 -5.13 12.09 -20.87
C TYR A 236 -4.77 13.47 -21.45
N ARG A 237 -5.37 13.81 -22.60
CA ARG A 237 -5.15 15.06 -23.35
C ARG A 237 -6.44 15.86 -23.58
N GLY A 238 -7.51 15.52 -22.86
CA GLY A 238 -8.80 16.18 -22.97
C GLY A 238 -8.93 17.44 -22.12
N ASN A 239 -10.16 17.86 -21.83
CA ASN A 239 -10.45 19.07 -21.08
C ASN A 239 -9.69 19.15 -19.76
N TYR A 240 -8.68 20.02 -19.72
CA TYR A 240 -7.81 20.20 -18.58
C TYR A 240 -8.49 21.05 -17.51
N THR A 241 -8.52 20.58 -16.28
CA THR A 241 -8.61 21.46 -15.13
C THR A 241 -7.22 22.05 -14.89
N THR A 242 -7.16 23.32 -14.72
CA THR A 242 -6.01 24.23 -14.83
C THR A 242 -4.79 23.94 -13.93
N SER A 243 -4.88 23.08 -12.93
CA SER A 243 -3.76 22.82 -12.01
C SER A 243 -2.96 21.55 -12.28
N TYR A 244 -3.41 20.70 -13.19
CA TYR A 244 -2.85 19.36 -13.40
C TYR A 244 -1.58 19.35 -14.25
N ALA A 245 -1.50 20.21 -15.26
CA ALA A 245 -0.45 20.15 -16.28
C ALA A 245 0.95 20.50 -15.77
N VAL A 246 1.08 21.44 -14.83
CA VAL A 246 2.40 21.94 -14.38
C VAL A 246 3.10 20.98 -13.42
N LYS A 247 2.37 20.12 -12.73
CA LYS A 247 2.92 19.25 -11.67
C LYS A 247 3.37 17.87 -12.15
N ASN A 248 3.00 17.46 -13.35
CA ASN A 248 3.13 16.09 -13.83
C ASN A 248 3.78 16.06 -15.22
N ASP A 249 5.07 16.26 -15.28
CA ASP A 249 5.79 16.06 -16.56
C ASP A 249 6.47 14.69 -16.59
N TYR A 250 6.75 14.18 -17.80
CA TYR A 250 7.55 12.97 -17.97
C TYR A 250 9.00 13.23 -17.55
N LYS A 251 9.66 12.20 -17.06
CA LYS A 251 11.08 12.26 -16.75
C LYS A 251 11.90 12.43 -18.03
N ALA A 252 13.09 13.01 -17.93
CA ALA A 252 13.95 13.27 -19.09
C ALA A 252 14.19 12.00 -19.93
N TYR A 253 14.53 10.88 -19.27
CA TYR A 253 14.77 9.61 -19.97
C TYR A 253 13.50 9.06 -20.66
N GLU A 254 12.31 9.28 -20.10
CA GLU A 254 11.04 8.86 -20.71
C GLU A 254 10.75 9.66 -21.98
N LYS A 255 11.04 10.97 -21.96
CA LYS A 255 10.96 11.83 -23.15
C LYS A 255 11.92 11.38 -24.25
N GLU A 256 13.18 11.12 -23.89
CA GLU A 256 14.18 10.60 -24.81
C GLU A 256 13.80 9.23 -25.38
N THR A 257 13.37 8.31 -24.53
CA THR A 257 12.92 6.97 -24.93
C THR A 257 11.75 7.07 -25.91
N TRP A 258 10.77 7.93 -25.64
CA TRP A 258 9.59 8.06 -26.49
C TRP A 258 9.95 8.58 -27.89
N VAL A 259 10.69 9.71 -27.99
CA VAL A 259 11.01 10.30 -29.30
C VAL A 259 11.92 9.39 -30.15
N ASN A 260 12.84 8.66 -29.50
CA ASN A 260 13.73 7.72 -30.15
C ASN A 260 12.98 6.47 -30.64
N ALA A 261 12.09 5.91 -29.80
CA ALA A 261 11.27 4.75 -30.18
C ALA A 261 10.27 5.07 -31.30
N LYS A 262 9.75 6.31 -31.36
CA LYS A 262 8.91 6.77 -32.49
C LYS A 262 9.68 6.98 -33.78
N GLY A 263 11.00 7.04 -33.71
CA GLY A 263 11.85 7.10 -34.89
C GLY A 263 11.76 8.42 -35.66
N TYR A 264 11.42 9.52 -35.00
CA TYR A 264 11.37 10.83 -35.68
C TYR A 264 12.72 11.25 -36.20
N SER A 265 12.73 11.83 -37.42
CA SER A 265 13.89 12.46 -38.05
C SER A 265 13.68 13.98 -38.13
N SER A 266 14.76 14.73 -38.28
CA SER A 266 14.71 16.18 -38.51
C SER A 266 15.75 16.57 -39.56
N ASN A 267 15.48 17.67 -40.28
CA ASN A 267 16.41 18.23 -41.23
C ASN A 267 17.54 19.06 -40.56
N SER A 268 17.50 19.15 -39.26
CA SER A 268 18.54 19.77 -38.43
C SER A 268 18.92 18.82 -37.30
N ASN A 269 19.90 19.21 -36.48
CA ASN A 269 20.24 18.50 -35.25
C ASN A 269 19.28 18.81 -34.09
N TYR A 270 18.11 19.39 -34.36
CA TYR A 270 17.06 19.68 -33.39
C TYR A 270 15.75 18.98 -33.73
N LEU A 271 15.09 18.47 -32.68
CA LEU A 271 13.72 17.97 -32.67
C LEU A 271 12.94 18.68 -31.54
N VAL A 272 11.74 19.13 -31.83
CA VAL A 272 10.86 19.79 -30.85
C VAL A 272 9.64 18.92 -30.63
N TRP A 273 9.28 18.68 -29.37
CA TRP A 273 8.04 18.00 -29.01
C TRP A 273 7.16 18.94 -28.17
N ILE A 274 6.01 19.34 -28.72
CA ILE A 274 4.94 20.02 -28.01
C ILE A 274 4.11 18.96 -27.29
N ASN A 275 4.32 18.83 -25.97
CA ASN A 275 3.55 17.93 -25.12
C ASN A 275 2.30 18.66 -24.62
N ARG A 276 1.16 18.38 -25.23
CA ARG A 276 -0.13 19.00 -24.88
C ARG A 276 -0.66 18.51 -23.54
N ALA A 277 -0.33 17.28 -23.14
CA ALA A 277 -0.82 16.70 -21.88
C ALA A 277 -0.31 17.48 -20.65
N TYR A 278 0.96 17.86 -20.66
CA TYR A 278 1.60 18.52 -19.52
C TYR A 278 2.04 19.97 -19.82
N GLN A 279 1.60 20.53 -20.95
CA GLN A 279 1.88 21.91 -21.33
C GLN A 279 3.38 22.23 -21.33
N HIS A 280 4.14 21.37 -22.00
CA HIS A 280 5.58 21.54 -22.15
C HIS A 280 6.03 21.53 -23.62
N VAL A 281 7.03 22.33 -23.92
CA VAL A 281 7.83 22.22 -25.14
C VAL A 281 9.17 21.62 -24.77
N ASN A 282 9.45 20.44 -25.29
CA ASN A 282 10.69 19.71 -25.09
C ASN A 282 11.54 19.83 -26.35
N VAL A 283 12.79 20.25 -26.21
CA VAL A 283 13.74 20.39 -27.32
C VAL A 283 14.84 19.37 -27.13
N PHE A 284 15.08 18.61 -28.17
CA PHE A 284 16.11 17.58 -28.25
C PHE A 284 17.18 17.96 -29.25
N THR A 285 18.42 17.56 -28.97
CA THR A 285 19.53 17.61 -29.89
C THR A 285 20.00 16.20 -30.26
N GLY A 286 20.51 16.01 -31.45
CA GLY A 286 20.97 14.71 -31.92
C GLY A 286 20.48 14.36 -33.35
N SER A 287 20.14 13.10 -33.54
CA SER A 287 19.61 12.55 -34.78
C SER A 287 18.62 11.42 -34.51
N LYS A 288 17.97 10.92 -35.57
CA LYS A 288 17.04 9.79 -35.51
C LYS A 288 17.61 8.62 -34.68
N GLY A 289 16.92 8.21 -33.65
CA GLY A 289 17.30 7.11 -32.76
C GLY A 289 18.29 7.49 -31.66
N SER A 290 18.79 8.73 -31.60
CA SER A 290 19.78 9.20 -30.63
C SER A 290 19.50 10.61 -30.10
N TRP A 291 18.22 10.99 -30.06
CA TRP A 291 17.78 12.28 -29.51
C TRP A 291 18.03 12.37 -28.02
N LYS A 292 18.61 13.49 -27.56
CA LYS A 292 18.87 13.83 -26.17
C LYS A 292 18.14 15.10 -25.77
N LEU A 293 17.47 15.09 -24.63
CA LEU A 293 16.74 16.26 -24.14
C LEU A 293 17.70 17.38 -23.75
N THR A 294 17.53 18.54 -24.38
CA THR A 294 18.35 19.73 -24.15
C THR A 294 17.62 20.77 -23.32
N LYS A 295 16.33 20.99 -23.60
CA LYS A 295 15.48 21.95 -22.89
C LYS A 295 14.07 21.41 -22.70
N SER A 296 13.43 21.86 -21.63
CA SER A 296 12.01 21.64 -21.37
C SER A 296 11.42 22.94 -20.82
N PHE A 297 10.44 23.50 -21.51
CA PHE A 297 9.82 24.77 -21.19
C PHE A 297 8.35 24.58 -20.85
N VAL A 298 7.89 25.21 -19.78
CA VAL A 298 6.45 25.28 -19.45
C VAL A 298 5.79 26.28 -20.39
N VAL A 299 4.74 25.87 -21.08
CA VAL A 299 4.09 26.65 -22.14
C VAL A 299 2.57 26.71 -21.96
N GLY A 300 1.88 27.55 -22.74
CA GLY A 300 0.43 27.50 -22.89
C GLY A 300 0.06 27.11 -24.31
N THR A 301 -0.56 25.93 -24.50
CA THR A 301 -1.04 25.49 -25.82
C THR A 301 -2.48 25.97 -26.08
N GLY A 302 -3.09 25.54 -27.19
CA GLY A 302 -4.47 25.84 -27.56
C GLY A 302 -5.48 25.39 -26.52
N ALA A 303 -6.47 26.25 -26.24
CA ALA A 303 -7.59 25.98 -25.34
C ALA A 303 -8.53 24.90 -25.93
N PRO A 304 -9.41 24.30 -25.10
CA PRO A 304 -10.47 23.42 -25.56
C PRO A 304 -11.30 24.10 -26.67
N GLY A 305 -11.48 23.42 -27.80
CA GLY A 305 -12.15 23.94 -28.99
C GLY A 305 -11.24 24.72 -29.96
N THR A 306 -10.02 25.04 -29.54
CA THR A 306 -8.98 25.69 -30.37
C THR A 306 -7.61 25.05 -30.12
N GLU A 307 -7.59 23.75 -29.96
CA GLU A 307 -6.38 23.00 -29.56
C GLU A 307 -5.25 23.19 -30.59
N THR A 308 -4.02 23.17 -30.11
CA THR A 308 -2.84 23.03 -30.98
C THR A 308 -2.97 21.69 -31.75
N PRO A 309 -2.98 21.69 -33.11
CA PRO A 309 -3.23 20.48 -33.90
C PRO A 309 -2.19 19.41 -33.65
N VAL A 310 -2.64 18.16 -33.46
CA VAL A 310 -1.78 16.99 -33.31
C VAL A 310 -1.13 16.65 -34.65
N GLY A 311 0.13 16.22 -34.64
CA GLY A 311 0.80 15.77 -35.83
C GLY A 311 2.31 16.00 -35.82
N VAL A 312 2.89 15.82 -36.96
CA VAL A 312 4.32 16.08 -37.22
C VAL A 312 4.44 17.15 -38.28
N THR A 313 5.15 18.21 -38.00
CA THR A 313 5.41 19.33 -38.86
C THR A 313 6.87 19.80 -38.73
N LYS A 314 7.18 21.00 -39.14
CA LYS A 314 8.54 21.58 -39.08
C LYS A 314 8.49 23.07 -38.81
N VAL A 315 9.55 23.61 -38.25
CA VAL A 315 9.75 25.07 -38.22
C VAL A 315 9.81 25.62 -39.65
N THR A 316 8.92 26.55 -39.99
CA THR A 316 8.73 27.04 -41.36
C THR A 316 9.25 28.46 -41.55
N TYR A 317 9.15 29.31 -40.52
CA TYR A 317 9.64 30.70 -40.60
C TYR A 317 9.98 31.24 -39.20
N LYS A 318 10.68 32.36 -39.17
CA LYS A 318 11.04 33.08 -37.96
C LYS A 318 10.85 34.59 -38.18
N LEU A 319 10.14 35.24 -37.26
CA LEU A 319 9.90 36.68 -37.30
C LEU A 319 10.39 37.34 -36.00
N LYS A 320 11.50 38.10 -36.07
CA LYS A 320 12.04 38.76 -34.89
C LYS A 320 11.10 39.86 -34.36
N ALA A 321 10.51 40.65 -35.29
CA ALA A 321 9.55 41.69 -34.96
C ALA A 321 8.23 41.13 -34.43
N GLY A 322 7.95 39.86 -34.69
CA GLY A 322 6.72 39.17 -34.23
C GLY A 322 5.46 39.69 -34.90
N TRP A 323 4.35 39.59 -34.21
CA TRP A 323 3.04 40.11 -34.63
C TRP A 323 2.55 41.15 -33.67
N THR A 324 1.95 42.24 -34.21
CA THR A 324 1.36 43.29 -33.44
C THR A 324 -0.06 43.56 -33.94
N THR A 325 -1.00 43.60 -33.00
CA THR A 325 -2.40 44.01 -33.20
C THR A 325 -2.72 45.28 -32.45
N SER A 326 -3.94 45.72 -32.48
CA SER A 326 -4.39 46.87 -31.65
C SER A 326 -4.39 46.57 -30.16
N THR A 327 -4.48 45.30 -29.78
CA THR A 327 -4.65 44.85 -28.38
C THR A 327 -3.42 44.18 -27.77
N TYR A 328 -2.58 43.53 -28.59
CA TYR A 328 -1.39 42.85 -28.10
C TYR A 328 -0.25 42.85 -29.12
N THR A 329 0.95 42.58 -28.62
CA THR A 329 2.10 42.23 -29.42
C THR A 329 2.71 40.91 -28.88
N VAL A 330 3.29 40.09 -29.76
CA VAL A 330 4.03 38.85 -29.42
C VAL A 330 5.30 38.78 -30.24
N ARG A 331 6.44 38.59 -29.57
CA ARG A 331 7.76 38.54 -30.24
C ARG A 331 8.83 37.82 -29.42
N PRO A 332 9.76 37.11 -30.08
CA PRO A 332 9.71 36.73 -31.48
C PRO A 332 8.61 35.74 -31.77
N VAL A 333 8.44 35.36 -33.04
CA VAL A 333 7.53 34.34 -33.52
C VAL A 333 8.33 33.30 -34.31
N VAL A 334 8.07 32.02 -34.05
CA VAL A 334 8.64 30.87 -34.78
C VAL A 334 7.49 29.98 -35.26
N GLY A 335 7.16 30.04 -36.55
CA GLY A 335 6.06 29.30 -37.14
C GLY A 335 6.40 27.82 -37.33
N PHE A 336 5.44 26.92 -37.10
CA PHE A 336 5.64 25.48 -37.26
C PHE A 336 4.59 24.77 -38.13
N TYR A 337 3.67 25.52 -38.72
CA TYR A 337 2.81 25.04 -39.80
C TYR A 337 2.89 26.04 -40.97
N PRO A 338 3.00 25.57 -42.21
CA PRO A 338 2.90 26.46 -43.36
C PRO A 338 1.46 26.99 -43.45
N ASP A 339 1.30 28.28 -43.77
CA ASP A 339 0.04 28.93 -44.11
C ASP A 339 -1.10 28.94 -43.08
N THR A 340 -0.84 28.54 -41.82
CA THR A 340 -1.90 28.37 -40.84
C THR A 340 -1.81 29.34 -39.64
N GLY A 341 -0.75 30.13 -39.51
CA GLY A 341 -0.57 31.04 -38.38
C GLY A 341 -0.23 30.39 -37.05
N TYR A 342 -0.04 29.05 -36.96
CA TYR A 342 0.37 28.40 -35.73
C TYR A 342 1.88 28.57 -35.50
N ALA A 343 2.21 29.07 -34.31
CA ALA A 343 3.59 29.44 -33.96
C ALA A 343 3.87 29.32 -32.48
N PHE A 344 5.14 29.17 -32.15
CA PHE A 344 5.69 29.55 -30.84
C PHE A 344 5.84 31.06 -30.79
N HIS A 345 5.42 31.70 -29.73
CA HIS A 345 5.59 33.13 -29.51
C HIS A 345 5.63 33.48 -28.01
N SER A 346 6.04 34.69 -27.69
CA SER A 346 6.03 35.21 -26.32
C SER A 346 4.61 35.20 -25.75
N ARG A 347 4.48 35.29 -24.43
CA ARG A 347 3.25 35.73 -23.80
C ARG A 347 2.75 37.04 -24.40
N LEU A 348 1.47 37.33 -24.19
CA LEU A 348 0.89 38.57 -24.70
C LEU A 348 1.52 39.76 -23.98
N CYS A 349 1.94 40.74 -24.78
CA CYS A 349 2.52 41.98 -24.32
C CYS A 349 1.68 43.18 -24.80
N THR A 350 1.75 44.27 -24.09
CA THR A 350 1.10 45.51 -24.50
C THR A 350 1.78 46.08 -25.76
N PRO A 351 1.04 46.53 -26.79
CA PRO A 351 1.62 46.97 -28.07
C PRO A 351 2.63 48.09 -27.94
N LYS A 352 2.40 49.05 -27.04
CA LYS A 352 3.23 50.24 -26.88
C LYS A 352 4.48 50.05 -26.02
N THR A 353 4.39 49.21 -24.98
CA THR A 353 5.43 49.07 -23.96
C THR A 353 6.15 47.74 -23.95
N ASP A 354 5.67 46.80 -24.77
CA ASP A 354 6.19 45.40 -24.84
C ASP A 354 6.22 44.71 -23.48
N LYS A 355 5.37 45.16 -22.54
CA LYS A 355 5.27 44.59 -21.18
C LYS A 355 4.33 43.39 -21.19
N GLU A 356 4.80 42.24 -20.73
CA GLU A 356 3.96 41.05 -20.56
C GLU A 356 2.82 41.36 -19.57
N TYR A 357 1.60 40.96 -19.92
CA TYR A 357 0.42 41.04 -19.06
C TYR A 357 -0.32 39.72 -18.91
N ASP A 358 0.02 38.70 -19.71
CA ASP A 358 -0.55 37.37 -19.65
C ASP A 358 0.48 36.38 -19.09
N PHE A 359 0.20 35.82 -17.92
CA PHE A 359 1.08 34.92 -17.20
C PHE A 359 0.58 33.46 -17.19
N SER A 360 -0.26 33.07 -18.16
CA SER A 360 -0.97 31.81 -18.24
C SER A 360 -0.14 30.60 -18.70
N SER A 361 1.19 30.59 -18.52
CA SER A 361 2.02 29.40 -18.82
C SER A 361 1.61 28.21 -17.97
N GLY A 362 1.59 27.03 -18.56
CA GLY A 362 1.14 25.78 -17.93
C GLY A 362 -0.34 25.47 -18.15
N TYR A 363 -1.05 26.29 -18.91
CA TYR A 363 -2.47 26.14 -19.19
C TYR A 363 -2.78 26.18 -20.69
N PRO A 364 -3.76 25.40 -21.15
CA PRO A 364 -4.25 25.50 -22.54
C PRO A 364 -5.16 26.73 -22.68
N VAL A 365 -4.63 27.81 -23.23
CA VAL A 365 -5.27 29.15 -23.20
C VAL A 365 -5.26 29.90 -24.54
N SER A 366 -4.62 29.35 -25.56
CA SER A 366 -4.47 30.05 -26.85
C SER A 366 -5.50 29.59 -27.88
N HIS A 367 -5.46 30.15 -29.07
CA HIS A 367 -6.21 29.70 -30.24
C HIS A 367 -5.38 28.75 -31.13
N GLY A 368 -4.50 27.94 -30.50
CA GLY A 368 -3.69 26.93 -31.17
C GLY A 368 -2.19 27.25 -31.22
N CYS A 369 -1.78 28.50 -31.03
CA CYS A 369 -0.37 28.86 -30.86
C CYS A 369 0.19 28.32 -29.52
N VAL A 370 1.50 28.34 -29.38
CA VAL A 370 2.20 27.96 -28.17
C VAL A 370 2.80 29.19 -27.50
N ARG A 371 2.19 29.62 -26.40
CA ARG A 371 2.64 30.78 -25.61
C ARG A 371 3.78 30.38 -24.69
N MET A 372 4.85 31.14 -24.72
CA MET A 372 6.08 30.86 -23.96
C MET A 372 6.53 32.10 -23.18
N GLN A 373 7.32 31.92 -22.14
CA GLN A 373 8.05 33.04 -21.53
C GLN A 373 8.98 33.65 -22.57
N LYS A 374 9.24 34.94 -22.46
CA LYS A 374 10.06 35.68 -23.45
C LYS A 374 11.49 35.13 -23.55
N SER A 375 12.07 34.74 -22.44
CA SER A 375 13.38 34.04 -22.42
C SER A 375 13.40 32.75 -23.24
N ASP A 376 12.32 31.97 -23.11
CA ASP A 376 12.25 30.62 -23.67
C ASP A 376 12.00 30.67 -25.18
N ILE A 377 11.12 31.56 -25.64
CA ILE A 377 10.91 31.74 -27.07
C ILE A 377 12.14 32.37 -27.75
N ASN A 378 12.85 33.28 -27.07
CA ASN A 378 14.12 33.80 -27.57
C ASN A 378 15.11 32.64 -27.77
N TRP A 379 15.23 31.75 -26.80
CA TRP A 379 16.11 30.59 -26.93
C TRP A 379 15.73 29.70 -28.14
N ILE A 380 14.42 29.43 -28.35
CA ILE A 380 13.96 28.68 -29.54
C ILE A 380 14.29 29.44 -30.83
N TYR A 381 14.02 30.74 -30.85
CA TYR A 381 14.32 31.58 -32.02
C TYR A 381 15.80 31.56 -32.40
N ASP A 382 16.67 31.62 -31.39
CA ASP A 382 18.12 31.69 -31.65
C ASP A 382 18.73 30.33 -32.02
N ASN A 383 18.22 29.24 -31.42
CA ASN A 383 18.89 27.94 -31.48
C ASN A 383 18.22 26.93 -32.43
N VAL A 384 16.89 26.93 -32.57
CA VAL A 384 16.18 25.91 -33.38
C VAL A 384 16.03 26.37 -34.80
N PRO A 385 16.72 25.75 -35.78
CA PRO A 385 16.70 26.20 -37.19
C PRO A 385 15.35 25.99 -37.90
N ILE A 386 15.11 26.73 -38.97
CA ILE A 386 14.07 26.41 -39.96
C ILE A 386 14.32 25.00 -40.51
N GLY A 387 13.26 24.23 -40.70
CA GLY A 387 13.34 22.83 -41.11
C GLY A 387 13.43 21.83 -39.95
N SER A 388 13.67 22.29 -38.70
CA SER A 388 13.62 21.40 -37.54
C SER A 388 12.22 20.79 -37.35
N THR A 389 12.17 19.50 -37.14
CA THR A 389 10.90 18.77 -36.97
C THR A 389 10.23 19.17 -35.65
N VAL A 390 8.92 19.42 -35.73
CA VAL A 390 8.05 19.69 -34.57
C VAL A 390 7.01 18.58 -34.49
N VAL A 391 7.01 17.86 -33.39
CA VAL A 391 6.03 16.83 -33.04
C VAL A 391 5.03 17.41 -32.07
N ILE A 392 3.74 17.24 -32.31
CA ILE A 392 2.66 17.73 -31.44
C ILE A 392 1.84 16.51 -31.03
N PHE A 393 1.78 16.27 -29.71
CA PHE A 393 1.13 15.06 -29.20
C PHE A 393 0.52 15.26 -27.82
#